data_9ce32c01834c54cfe175004a9acdb4b1
#
_entry.id   9ce32c01834c54cfe175004a9acdb4b1
#
_cell.length_a   1.000
_cell.length_b   1.000
_cell.length_c   1.000
_cell.angle_alpha   90.00
_cell.angle_beta   90.00
_cell.angle_gamma   90.00
#
_symmetry.space_group_name_H-M   'P 1'
#
loop_
_entity.id
_entity.type
_entity.pdbx_description
1 polymer ?
#
loop_
_entity_poly.entity_id
_entity_poly.type
_entity_poly.pdbx_seq_one_letter_code
_entity_poly.pdbx_strand_id
1 'polypeptide(L)'
;DLIDKSIHEVQKGNEITEQTSSALNNVIDQMDGIVAAVAKIRTASDSQAVSIKEIERGFESISAVVESNSAAAQETSATSEELSAQAITLKELVSQFKLRQKR
;
A
#
# COMPACT_ATOMS: atom_id res chain seq x y z
N ASP A 1 52.17 -43.56 -30.41
CA ASP A 1 51.77 -44.81 -29.81
C ASP A 1 50.33 -44.81 -29.36
N LEU A 2 49.58 -45.85 -29.62
CA LEU A 2 48.21 -46.00 -29.29
C LEU A 2 47.91 -45.91 -27.76
N ILE A 3 48.83 -46.44 -26.96
CA ILE A 3 48.71 -46.38 -25.48
C ILE A 3 48.90 -44.99 -24.98
N ASP A 4 49.82 -44.18 -25.46
CA ASP A 4 49.97 -42.79 -25.04
C ASP A 4 48.81 -41.93 -25.45
N LYS A 5 48.28 -42.18 -26.64
CA LYS A 5 47.03 -41.52 -27.10
C LYS A 5 45.83 -41.86 -26.23
N SER A 6 45.66 -43.12 -25.86
CA SER A 6 44.59 -43.56 -24.95
C SER A 6 44.72 -42.95 -23.56
N ILE A 7 45.95 -42.89 -23.01
CA ILE A 7 46.19 -42.24 -21.71
C ILE A 7 45.84 -40.75 -21.79
N HIS A 8 46.22 -40.07 -22.86
CA HIS A 8 45.88 -38.65 -23.05
C HIS A 8 44.38 -38.40 -23.16
N GLU A 9 43.65 -39.26 -23.84
CA GLU A 9 42.20 -39.18 -23.96
C GLU A 9 41.50 -39.44 -22.61
N VAL A 10 41.98 -40.37 -21.80
CA VAL A 10 41.48 -40.65 -20.45
C VAL A 10 41.72 -39.43 -19.52
N GLN A 11 42.92 -38.84 -19.57
CA GLN A 11 43.24 -37.63 -18.79
C GLN A 11 42.33 -36.48 -19.18
N LYS A 12 42.10 -36.24 -20.46
CA LYS A 12 41.18 -35.23 -20.96
C LYS A 12 39.74 -35.50 -20.52
N GLY A 13 39.30 -36.75 -20.53
CA GLY A 13 38.00 -37.16 -20.02
C GLY A 13 37.86 -36.91 -18.53
N ASN A 14 38.90 -37.14 -17.74
CA ASN A 14 38.89 -36.81 -16.30
C ASN A 14 38.78 -35.32 -16.04
N GLU A 15 39.55 -34.49 -16.80
CA GLU A 15 39.46 -33.02 -16.71
C GLU A 15 38.04 -32.52 -17.01
N ILE A 16 37.42 -33.04 -18.08
CA ILE A 16 36.04 -32.70 -18.43
C ILE A 16 35.08 -33.10 -17.34
N THR A 17 35.25 -34.27 -16.73
CA THR A 17 34.44 -34.77 -15.63
C THR A 17 34.57 -33.88 -14.40
N GLU A 18 35.77 -33.47 -14.03
CA GLU A 18 36.02 -32.54 -12.91
C GLU A 18 35.39 -31.17 -13.18
N GLN A 19 35.54 -30.62 -14.39
CA GLN A 19 34.91 -29.37 -14.78
C GLN A 19 33.41 -29.45 -14.72
N THR A 20 32.80 -30.54 -15.19
CA THR A 20 31.37 -30.78 -15.13
C THR A 20 30.89 -30.89 -13.70
N SER A 21 31.59 -31.63 -12.83
CA SER A 21 31.28 -31.73 -11.40
C SER A 21 31.30 -30.37 -10.71
N SER A 22 32.35 -29.56 -11.00
CA SER A 22 32.47 -28.21 -10.47
C SER A 22 31.32 -27.31 -10.95
N ALA A 23 30.95 -27.39 -12.23
CA ALA A 23 29.84 -26.63 -12.78
C ALA A 23 28.48 -27.04 -12.14
N LEU A 24 28.29 -28.33 -11.91
CA LEU A 24 27.10 -28.83 -11.22
C LEU A 24 27.00 -28.33 -9.76
N ASN A 25 28.13 -28.33 -9.04
CA ASN A 25 28.16 -27.78 -7.67
C ASN A 25 27.84 -26.30 -7.66
N ASN A 26 28.32 -25.52 -8.61
CA ASN A 26 27.97 -24.11 -8.76
C ASN A 26 26.46 -23.92 -9.02
N VAL A 27 25.86 -24.77 -9.84
CA VAL A 27 24.42 -24.75 -10.08
C VAL A 27 23.63 -25.03 -8.79
N ILE A 28 24.08 -26.03 -8.01
CA ILE A 28 23.45 -26.35 -6.72
C ILE A 28 23.53 -25.16 -5.76
N ASP A 29 24.69 -24.52 -5.63
CA ASP A 29 24.87 -23.34 -4.79
C ASP A 29 23.98 -22.18 -5.22
N GLN A 30 23.84 -21.97 -6.53
CA GLN A 30 22.92 -20.96 -7.08
C GLN A 30 21.47 -21.30 -6.82
N MET A 31 21.08 -22.59 -6.89
CA MET A 31 19.73 -23.04 -6.55
C MET A 31 19.41 -22.79 -5.08
N ASP A 32 20.34 -23.02 -4.17
CA ASP A 32 20.17 -22.69 -2.75
C ASP A 32 19.94 -21.19 -2.54
N GLY A 33 20.66 -20.35 -3.28
CA GLY A 33 20.44 -18.90 -3.31
C GLY A 33 19.06 -18.51 -3.80
N ILE A 34 18.56 -19.18 -4.84
CA ILE A 34 17.19 -18.96 -5.38
C ILE A 34 16.14 -19.38 -4.36
N VAL A 35 16.30 -20.52 -3.70
CA VAL A 35 15.37 -20.99 -2.66
C VAL A 35 15.32 -19.98 -1.51
N ALA A 36 16.47 -19.47 -1.08
CA ALA A 36 16.53 -18.44 -0.04
C ALA A 36 15.85 -17.13 -0.48
N ALA A 37 16.02 -16.72 -1.73
CA ALA A 37 15.36 -15.54 -2.29
C ALA A 37 13.85 -15.72 -2.36
N VAL A 38 13.37 -16.87 -2.79
CA VAL A 38 11.92 -17.21 -2.82
C VAL A 38 11.32 -17.18 -1.41
N ALA A 39 12.03 -17.70 -0.41
CA ALA A 39 11.59 -17.64 0.98
C ALA A 39 11.44 -16.20 1.49
N LYS A 40 12.39 -15.30 1.14
CA LYS A 40 12.28 -13.86 1.45
C LYS A 40 11.10 -13.19 0.76
N ILE A 41 10.88 -13.51 -0.52
CA ILE A 41 9.73 -12.99 -1.28
C ILE A 41 8.42 -13.43 -0.62
N ARG A 42 8.32 -14.68 -0.19
CA ARG A 42 7.14 -15.21 0.52
C ARG A 42 6.88 -14.41 1.80
N THR A 43 7.89 -14.23 2.63
CA THR A 43 7.76 -13.44 3.87
C THR A 43 7.35 -12.00 3.59
N ALA A 44 7.94 -11.37 2.58
CA ALA A 44 7.57 -10.01 2.18
C ALA A 44 6.13 -9.94 1.66
N SER A 45 5.70 -10.93 0.88
CA SER A 45 4.32 -11.01 0.36
C SER A 45 3.30 -11.20 1.49
N ASP A 46 3.60 -12.03 2.47
CA ASP A 46 2.74 -12.23 3.66
C ASP A 46 2.61 -10.91 4.45
N SER A 47 3.72 -10.19 4.62
CA SER A 47 3.71 -8.86 5.28
C SER A 47 2.89 -7.84 4.48
N GLN A 48 3.02 -7.82 3.15
CA GLN A 48 2.20 -6.96 2.28
C GLN A 48 0.71 -7.29 2.39
N ALA A 49 0.34 -8.57 2.46
CA ALA A 49 -1.05 -8.98 2.62
C ALA A 49 -1.65 -8.45 3.93
N VAL A 50 -0.88 -8.44 5.02
CA VAL A 50 -1.29 -7.84 6.29
C VAL A 50 -1.49 -6.34 6.14
N SER A 51 -0.52 -5.64 5.53
CA SER A 51 -0.60 -4.19 5.31
C SER A 51 -1.78 -3.78 4.44
N ILE A 52 -2.12 -4.59 3.43
CA ILE A 52 -3.31 -4.36 2.60
C ILE A 52 -4.59 -4.41 3.44
N LYS A 53 -4.71 -5.38 4.35
CA LYS A 53 -5.87 -5.46 5.25
C LYS A 53 -5.97 -4.26 6.20
N GLU A 54 -4.83 -3.74 6.65
CA GLU A 54 -4.81 -2.51 7.47
C GLU A 54 -5.25 -1.29 6.66
N ILE A 55 -4.84 -1.21 5.40
CA ILE A 55 -5.27 -0.15 4.47
C ILE A 55 -6.78 -0.25 4.22
N GLU A 56 -7.32 -1.44 3.97
CA GLU A 56 -8.78 -1.66 3.81
C GLU A 56 -9.56 -1.13 5.01
N ARG A 57 -9.12 -1.44 6.24
CA ARG A 57 -9.74 -0.91 7.46
C ARG A 57 -9.62 0.61 7.56
N GLY A 58 -8.49 1.16 7.13
CA GLY A 58 -8.28 2.60 7.02
C GLY A 58 -9.29 3.26 6.08
N PHE A 59 -9.56 2.67 4.93
CA PHE A 59 -10.57 3.15 3.98
C PHE A 59 -11.99 3.10 4.55
N GLU A 60 -12.35 2.04 5.28
CA GLU A 60 -13.64 1.95 5.96
C GLU A 60 -13.80 3.09 6.98
N SER A 61 -12.75 3.37 7.74
CA SER A 61 -12.74 4.47 8.71
C SER A 61 -12.86 5.83 8.03
N ILE A 62 -12.14 6.05 6.93
CA ILE A 62 -12.24 7.29 6.14
C ILE A 62 -13.65 7.47 5.58
N SER A 63 -14.24 6.41 5.05
CA SER A 63 -15.61 6.44 4.53
C SER A 63 -16.62 6.87 5.60
N ALA A 64 -16.49 6.32 6.81
CA ALA A 64 -17.34 6.72 7.94
C ALA A 64 -17.14 8.19 8.33
N VAL A 65 -15.91 8.70 8.31
CA VAL A 65 -15.62 10.13 8.57
C VAL A 65 -16.20 11.01 7.47
N VAL A 66 -16.10 10.63 6.22
CA VAL A 66 -16.66 11.38 5.08
C VAL A 66 -18.18 11.47 5.21
N GLU A 67 -18.84 10.37 5.55
CA GLU A 67 -20.29 10.35 5.78
C GLU A 67 -20.69 11.25 6.95
N SER A 68 -19.97 11.17 8.06
CA SER A 68 -20.17 12.05 9.21
C SER A 68 -19.96 13.53 8.88
N ASN A 69 -18.91 13.84 8.12
CA ASN A 69 -18.63 15.21 7.68
C ASN A 69 -19.71 15.74 6.74
N SER A 70 -20.23 14.91 5.85
CA SER A 70 -21.34 15.29 4.96
C SER A 70 -22.61 15.62 5.76
N ALA A 71 -22.95 14.80 6.76
CA ALA A 71 -24.07 15.06 7.64
C ALA A 71 -23.89 16.35 8.45
N ALA A 72 -22.69 16.57 9.01
CA ALA A 72 -22.37 17.80 9.73
C ALA A 72 -22.43 19.05 8.83
N ALA A 73 -21.97 18.95 7.57
CA ALA A 73 -22.06 20.02 6.61
C ALA A 73 -23.52 20.37 6.29
N GLN A 74 -24.38 19.40 6.11
CA GLN A 74 -25.81 19.60 5.90
C GLN A 74 -26.48 20.28 7.11
N GLU A 75 -26.17 19.82 8.32
CA GLU A 75 -26.68 20.42 9.56
C GLU A 75 -26.17 21.87 9.71
N THR A 76 -24.90 22.12 9.44
CA THR A 76 -24.32 23.47 9.47
C THR A 76 -25.01 24.39 8.46
N SER A 77 -25.28 23.91 7.26
CA SER A 77 -25.99 24.67 6.22
C SER A 77 -27.41 25.02 6.68
N ALA A 78 -28.16 24.06 7.23
CA ALA A 78 -29.50 24.27 7.73
C ALA A 78 -29.53 25.28 8.90
N THR A 79 -28.58 25.15 9.84
CA THR A 79 -28.43 26.09 10.96
C THR A 79 -28.08 27.49 10.48
N SER A 80 -27.22 27.60 9.45
CA SER A 80 -26.87 28.90 8.87
C SER A 80 -28.04 29.57 8.20
N GLU A 81 -28.90 28.85 7.51
CA GLU A 81 -30.14 29.36 6.93
C GLU A 81 -31.10 29.84 8.01
N GLU A 82 -31.27 29.07 9.08
CA GLU A 82 -32.08 29.46 10.22
C GLU A 82 -31.56 30.71 10.92
N LEU A 83 -30.26 30.79 11.16
CA LEU A 83 -29.62 32.00 11.73
C LEU A 83 -29.81 33.24 10.84
N SER A 84 -29.70 33.07 9.53
CA SER A 84 -29.92 34.15 8.57
C SER A 84 -31.38 34.65 8.66
N ALA A 85 -32.36 33.75 8.73
CA ALA A 85 -33.78 34.10 8.90
C ALA A 85 -34.04 34.83 10.23
N GLN A 86 -33.45 34.35 11.32
CA GLN A 86 -33.54 35.01 12.63
C GLN A 86 -32.90 36.40 12.62
N ALA A 87 -31.77 36.56 11.96
CA ALA A 87 -31.10 37.87 11.83
C ALA A 87 -31.98 38.88 11.07
N ILE A 88 -32.64 38.46 10.00
CA ILE A 88 -33.58 39.28 9.25
C ILE A 88 -34.77 39.69 10.16
N THR A 89 -35.34 38.74 10.90
CA THR A 89 -36.42 39.01 11.84
C THR A 89 -36.02 40.03 12.93
N LEU A 90 -34.82 39.87 13.51
CA LEU A 90 -34.28 40.81 14.49
C LEU A 90 -34.07 42.20 13.89
N LYS A 91 -33.56 42.28 12.65
CA LYS A 91 -33.40 43.54 11.95
C LYS A 91 -34.74 44.29 11.75
N GLU A 92 -35.77 43.57 11.40
CA GLU A 92 -37.11 44.12 11.27
C GLU A 92 -37.67 44.65 12.60
N LEU A 93 -37.50 43.85 13.67
CA LEU A 93 -37.93 44.27 15.01
C LEU A 93 -37.18 45.52 15.50
N VAL A 94 -35.89 45.57 15.29
CA VAL A 94 -35.07 46.75 15.63
C VAL A 94 -35.48 47.98 14.80
N SER A 95 -35.80 47.81 13.54
CA SER A 95 -36.32 48.83 12.64
C SER A 95 -37.64 49.43 13.17
N GLN A 96 -38.56 48.58 13.58
CA GLN A 96 -39.84 49.02 14.19
C GLN A 96 -39.62 49.82 15.48
N PHE A 97 -38.65 49.41 16.30
CA PHE A 97 -38.31 50.11 17.54
C PHE A 97 -37.71 51.48 17.31
N LYS A 98 -36.81 51.63 16.31
CA LYS A 98 -36.24 52.91 15.92
C LYS A 98 -37.28 53.91 15.37
N LEU A 99 -38.23 53.44 14.60
CA LEU A 99 -39.34 54.26 14.07
C LEU A 99 -40.25 54.77 15.20
N ARG A 100 -40.41 54.00 16.28
CA ARG A 100 -41.21 54.40 17.45
C ARG A 100 -40.49 55.48 18.31
N GLN A 101 -39.15 55.51 18.31
CA GLN A 101 -38.37 56.54 19.04
C GLN A 101 -38.24 57.86 18.31
N LYS A 102 -38.44 57.92 17.00
CA LYS A 102 -38.39 59.17 16.20
C LYS A 102 -39.65 60.00 16.22
N ARG A 103 -40.67 59.48 16.86
CA ARG A 103 -41.93 60.23 17.14
C ARG A 103 -41.89 60.85 18.54
#